data_10cca7ca025c33a8153ffb97b31f34d8
#
_entry.id   10cca7ca025c33a8153ffb97b31f34d8
#
_cell.length_a   1.000
_cell.length_b   1.000
_cell.length_c   1.000
_cell.angle_alpha   90.00
_cell.angle_beta   90.00
_cell.angle_gamma   90.00
#
_symmetry.space_group_name_H-M   'P 1'
#
loop_
_entity.id
_entity.type
_entity.pdbx_description
1 polymer ?
#
loop_
_entity_poly.entity_id
_entity_poly.type
_entity_poly.pdbx_seq_one_letter_code
_entity_poly.pdbx_strand_id
1 'polypeptide(L)'
;MVHWFWATIVEERLAKPPATDRRPGRVPDDRLVATFRAGAERLCRVLVDAVPQDRVWTWASAHQDVAFVIRHQVQEIAVHHWDAARAAGGVLLIGSAAAADAVDEFLDVSVPTTADPAGPPSPALDGAFRLVSADTADTWLVEDGATPGTVRVTRASHAAAPALTAPASDLLLWLYRRVSLDSIAVDPALLQRFRALTFSD
;
A
#
# COMPACT_ATOMS: atom_id res chain seq x y z
N MET A 1 1.61 9.32 15.63
CA MET A 1 2.95 9.58 15.04
C MET A 1 2.89 9.78 13.53
N VAL A 2 2.20 8.94 12.77
CA VAL A 2 2.08 9.00 11.29
C VAL A 2 1.55 10.37 10.83
N HIS A 3 0.46 10.88 11.42
CA HIS A 3 -0.09 12.20 11.08
C HIS A 3 0.93 13.34 11.23
N TRP A 4 1.68 13.35 12.34
CA TRP A 4 2.74 14.33 12.56
C TRP A 4 3.82 14.23 11.47
N PHE A 5 4.23 13.03 11.15
CA PHE A 5 5.29 12.78 10.18
C PHE A 5 4.96 13.34 8.80
N TRP A 6 3.82 12.94 8.24
CA TRP A 6 3.43 13.37 6.91
C TRP A 6 3.02 14.85 6.84
N ALA A 7 2.32 15.37 7.87
CA ALA A 7 2.03 16.79 7.96
C ALA A 7 3.31 17.62 7.96
N THR A 8 4.33 17.21 8.72
CA THR A 8 5.61 17.93 8.79
C THR A 8 6.35 17.88 7.46
N ILE A 9 6.37 16.74 6.78
CA ILE A 9 7.01 16.61 5.47
C ILE A 9 6.37 17.56 4.45
N VAL A 10 5.05 17.62 4.40
CA VAL A 10 4.33 18.43 3.43
C VAL A 10 4.41 19.92 3.76
N GLU A 11 4.15 20.32 5.01
CA GLU A 11 4.21 21.73 5.44
C GLU A 11 5.59 22.34 5.23
N GLU A 12 6.66 21.61 5.57
CA GLU A 12 8.03 22.10 5.49
C GLU A 12 8.71 21.77 4.16
N ARG A 13 7.99 21.08 3.23
CA ARG A 13 8.53 20.64 1.93
C ARG A 13 9.87 19.91 2.06
N LEU A 14 9.94 18.99 3.00
CA LEU A 14 11.18 18.31 3.33
C LEU A 14 11.65 17.41 2.16
N ALA A 15 12.93 17.48 1.82
CA ALA A 15 13.59 16.61 0.85
C ALA A 15 14.20 15.33 1.47
N LYS A 16 14.03 15.13 2.79
CA LYS A 16 14.45 13.96 3.57
C LYS A 16 13.54 13.78 4.78
N PRO A 17 13.48 12.59 5.40
CA PRO A 17 12.65 12.39 6.58
C PRO A 17 13.02 13.37 7.70
N PRO A 18 12.04 13.78 8.54
CA PRO A 18 12.32 14.61 9.71
C PRO A 18 13.32 13.90 10.63
N ALA A 19 14.22 14.68 11.22
CA ALA A 19 15.20 14.16 12.15
C ALA A 19 14.53 13.45 13.35
N THR A 20 15.18 12.42 13.89
CA THR A 20 14.59 11.53 14.90
C THR A 20 14.31 12.26 16.22
N ASP A 21 15.11 13.25 16.56
CA ASP A 21 14.96 14.10 17.75
C ASP A 21 13.74 15.04 17.69
N ARG A 22 13.20 15.27 16.48
CA ARG A 22 11.96 16.03 16.26
C ARG A 22 10.69 15.22 16.51
N ARG A 23 10.81 13.89 16.66
CA ARG A 23 9.63 13.02 16.85
C ARG A 23 8.92 13.35 18.16
N PRO A 24 7.58 13.48 18.15
CA PRO A 24 6.82 13.62 19.37
C PRO A 24 7.10 12.43 20.32
N GLY A 25 7.22 12.76 21.59
CA GLY A 25 7.35 11.72 22.64
C GLY A 25 6.09 10.83 22.74
N ARG A 26 6.20 9.79 23.56
CA ARG A 26 5.05 8.92 23.85
C ARG A 26 3.90 9.73 24.45
N VAL A 27 2.71 9.56 23.88
CA VAL A 27 1.48 10.18 24.39
C VAL A 27 0.92 9.31 25.51
N PRO A 28 0.52 9.86 26.67
CA PRO A 28 -0.20 9.16 27.73
C PRO A 28 -1.50 8.54 27.22
N ASP A 29 -1.89 7.39 27.75
CA ASP A 29 -3.01 6.60 27.25
C ASP A 29 -4.35 7.37 27.31
N ASP A 30 -4.56 8.16 28.34
CA ASP A 30 -5.73 9.03 28.53
C ASP A 30 -5.84 10.16 27.49
N ARG A 31 -4.76 10.48 26.78
CA ARG A 31 -4.68 11.50 25.73
C ARG A 31 -4.60 10.96 24.32
N LEU A 32 -4.50 9.65 24.15
CA LEU A 32 -4.28 9.03 22.83
C LEU A 32 -5.35 9.41 21.82
N VAL A 33 -6.63 9.30 22.16
CA VAL A 33 -7.74 9.58 21.25
C VAL A 33 -7.77 11.07 20.85
N ALA A 34 -7.60 11.96 21.82
CA ALA A 34 -7.59 13.41 21.54
C ALA A 34 -6.39 13.79 20.66
N THR A 35 -5.21 13.24 20.95
CA THR A 35 -3.98 13.49 20.17
C THR A 35 -4.09 12.90 18.76
N PHE A 36 -4.65 11.69 18.62
CA PHE A 36 -4.90 11.10 17.30
C PHE A 36 -5.82 11.98 16.47
N ARG A 37 -6.95 12.41 17.03
CA ARG A 37 -7.92 13.28 16.34
C ARG A 37 -7.29 14.60 15.89
N ALA A 38 -6.61 15.29 16.80
CA ALA A 38 -5.94 16.56 16.49
C ALA A 38 -4.86 16.38 15.40
N GLY A 39 -4.13 15.25 15.43
CA GLY A 39 -3.14 14.92 14.41
C GLY A 39 -3.78 14.65 13.05
N ALA A 40 -4.88 13.90 13.00
CA ALA A 40 -5.62 13.65 11.77
C ALA A 40 -6.19 14.93 11.16
N GLU A 41 -6.81 15.79 11.99
CA GLU A 41 -7.34 17.09 11.56
C GLU A 41 -6.24 18.01 10.99
N ARG A 42 -5.06 18.02 11.64
CA ARG A 42 -3.90 18.78 11.12
C ARG A 42 -3.48 18.23 9.75
N LEU A 43 -3.29 16.91 9.63
CA LEU A 43 -2.88 16.29 8.37
C LEU A 43 -3.88 16.58 7.26
N CYS A 44 -5.18 16.42 7.52
CA CYS A 44 -6.22 16.72 6.53
C CYS A 44 -6.14 18.18 6.04
N ARG A 45 -6.00 19.16 6.94
CA ARG A 45 -5.84 20.57 6.54
C ARG A 45 -4.61 20.76 5.66
N VAL A 46 -3.47 20.23 6.10
CA VAL A 46 -2.21 20.32 5.35
C VAL A 46 -2.34 19.77 3.94
N LEU A 47 -2.96 18.59 3.79
CA LEU A 47 -3.11 17.96 2.48
C LEU A 47 -4.13 18.67 1.58
N VAL A 48 -5.19 19.25 2.16
CA VAL A 48 -6.20 20.05 1.40
C VAL A 48 -5.59 21.34 0.85
N ASP A 49 -4.71 21.97 1.61
CA ASP A 49 -4.09 23.25 1.24
C ASP A 49 -2.83 23.07 0.38
N ALA A 50 -2.31 21.86 0.27
CA ALA A 50 -1.07 21.58 -0.45
C ALA A 50 -1.28 21.50 -1.97
N VAL A 51 -0.21 21.81 -2.72
CA VAL A 51 -0.17 21.62 -4.17
C VAL A 51 0.31 20.19 -4.47
N PRO A 52 -0.49 19.35 -5.16
CA PRO A 52 -0.14 17.94 -5.39
C PRO A 52 1.23 17.72 -6.06
N GLN A 53 1.66 18.66 -6.91
CA GLN A 53 2.91 18.58 -7.65
C GLN A 53 4.14 19.06 -6.85
N ASP A 54 3.94 19.60 -5.64
CA ASP A 54 5.06 20.02 -4.81
C ASP A 54 5.95 18.84 -4.45
N ARG A 55 7.25 19.05 -4.62
CA ARG A 55 8.27 18.04 -4.31
C ARG A 55 8.42 17.91 -2.80
N VAL A 56 8.27 16.67 -2.32
CA VAL A 56 8.51 16.30 -0.93
C VAL A 56 9.17 14.93 -0.87
N TRP A 57 9.85 14.66 0.22
CA TRP A 57 10.40 13.33 0.44
C TRP A 57 9.28 12.30 0.65
N THR A 58 9.44 11.15 0.03
CA THR A 58 8.71 9.93 0.37
C THR A 58 9.69 8.74 0.37
N TRP A 59 9.31 7.63 0.96
CA TRP A 59 10.10 6.40 0.89
C TRP A 59 10.06 5.73 -0.48
N ALA A 60 9.04 6.03 -1.29
CA ALA A 60 8.89 5.55 -2.66
C ALA A 60 9.72 6.45 -3.60
N SER A 61 10.91 6.00 -3.99
CA SER A 61 11.88 6.82 -4.74
C SER A 61 11.35 7.37 -6.07
N ALA A 62 10.41 6.66 -6.70
CA ALA A 62 9.75 7.09 -7.95
C ALA A 62 8.69 8.18 -7.74
N HIS A 63 8.21 8.38 -6.51
CA HIS A 63 7.06 9.21 -6.16
C HIS A 63 7.43 10.22 -5.07
N GLN A 64 8.15 11.27 -5.43
CA GLN A 64 8.66 12.28 -4.50
C GLN A 64 7.81 13.57 -4.57
N ASP A 65 6.50 13.45 -4.31
CA ASP A 65 5.55 14.57 -4.35
C ASP A 65 4.38 14.42 -3.38
N VAL A 66 3.63 15.50 -3.20
CA VAL A 66 2.45 15.54 -2.33
C VAL A 66 1.32 14.66 -2.85
N ALA A 67 1.19 14.50 -4.17
CA ALA A 67 0.15 13.65 -4.77
C ALA A 67 0.28 12.20 -4.27
N PHE A 68 1.50 11.68 -4.21
CA PHE A 68 1.75 10.36 -3.63
C PHE A 68 1.42 10.31 -2.14
N VAL A 69 1.79 11.34 -1.36
CA VAL A 69 1.44 11.37 0.07
C VAL A 69 -0.07 11.31 0.28
N ILE A 70 -0.84 12.08 -0.50
CA ILE A 70 -2.32 12.07 -0.44
C ILE A 70 -2.86 10.65 -0.75
N ARG A 71 -2.41 10.04 -1.84
CA ARG A 71 -2.82 8.71 -2.26
C ARG A 71 -2.51 7.65 -1.20
N HIS A 72 -1.28 7.66 -0.73
CA HIS A 72 -0.81 6.73 0.30
C HIS A 72 -1.58 6.86 1.62
N GLN A 73 -1.95 8.08 2.04
CA GLN A 73 -2.76 8.25 3.25
C GLN A 73 -4.18 7.69 3.09
N VAL A 74 -4.76 7.71 1.91
CA VAL A 74 -6.07 7.07 1.64
C VAL A 74 -5.96 5.55 1.80
N GLN A 75 -4.91 4.94 1.26
CA GLN A 75 -4.63 3.51 1.38
C GLN A 75 -4.40 3.10 2.85
N GLU A 76 -3.52 3.81 3.56
CA GLU A 76 -3.21 3.60 4.98
C GLU A 76 -4.48 3.65 5.85
N ILE A 77 -5.28 4.70 5.67
CA ILE A 77 -6.52 4.85 6.42
C ILE A 77 -7.52 3.73 6.10
N ALA A 78 -7.64 3.31 4.85
CA ALA A 78 -8.55 2.25 4.46
C ALA A 78 -8.22 0.93 5.17
N VAL A 79 -6.94 0.51 5.14
CA VAL A 79 -6.48 -0.74 5.75
C VAL A 79 -6.54 -0.66 7.28
N HIS A 80 -5.99 0.38 7.89
CA HIS A 80 -5.94 0.48 9.36
C HIS A 80 -7.29 0.81 10.01
N HIS A 81 -8.20 1.47 9.31
CA HIS A 81 -9.58 1.61 9.77
C HIS A 81 -10.30 0.25 9.78
N TRP A 82 -10.07 -0.58 8.76
CA TRP A 82 -10.56 -1.96 8.75
C TRP A 82 -9.96 -2.76 9.92
N ASP A 83 -8.65 -2.67 10.18
CA ASP A 83 -7.99 -3.33 11.30
C ASP A 83 -8.65 -2.92 12.64
N ALA A 84 -8.87 -1.62 12.85
CA ALA A 84 -9.47 -1.08 14.07
C ALA A 84 -10.93 -1.54 14.23
N ALA A 85 -11.73 -1.53 13.15
CA ALA A 85 -13.10 -2.00 13.17
C ALA A 85 -13.17 -3.49 13.52
N ARG A 86 -12.30 -4.33 12.95
CA ARG A 86 -12.20 -5.76 13.27
C ARG A 86 -11.81 -6.01 14.72
N ALA A 87 -10.84 -5.25 15.24
CA ALA A 87 -10.43 -5.34 16.64
C ALA A 87 -11.57 -4.97 17.60
N ALA A 88 -12.47 -4.08 17.20
CA ALA A 88 -13.67 -3.71 17.95
C ALA A 88 -14.87 -4.65 17.73
N GLY A 89 -14.70 -5.75 16.98
CA GLY A 89 -15.78 -6.69 16.66
C GLY A 89 -16.77 -6.20 15.60
N GLY A 90 -16.42 -5.11 14.90
CA GLY A 90 -17.22 -4.52 13.82
C GLY A 90 -16.86 -5.04 12.43
N VAL A 91 -17.62 -4.58 11.44
CA VAL A 91 -17.38 -4.78 10.02
C VAL A 91 -17.23 -3.43 9.35
N LEU A 92 -16.16 -3.24 8.60
CA LEU A 92 -15.95 -2.06 7.76
C LEU A 92 -15.87 -2.52 6.30
N LEU A 93 -16.61 -1.85 5.43
CA LEU A 93 -16.51 -2.03 3.99
C LEU A 93 -15.60 -0.94 3.41
N ILE A 94 -14.57 -1.36 2.70
CA ILE A 94 -13.72 -0.43 1.92
C ILE A 94 -14.40 -0.24 0.56
N GLY A 95 -14.67 1.00 0.16
CA GLY A 95 -15.31 1.28 -1.12
C GLY A 95 -14.47 0.75 -2.30
N SER A 96 -15.12 0.14 -3.29
CA SER A 96 -14.46 -0.59 -4.38
C SER A 96 -13.47 0.27 -5.17
N ALA A 97 -13.82 1.52 -5.50
CA ALA A 97 -12.92 2.42 -6.24
C ALA A 97 -11.66 2.77 -5.44
N ALA A 98 -11.80 3.08 -4.12
CA ALA A 98 -10.67 3.36 -3.26
C ALA A 98 -9.80 2.10 -3.04
N ALA A 99 -10.43 0.94 -2.92
CA ALA A 99 -9.71 -0.32 -2.79
C ALA A 99 -8.94 -0.69 -4.06
N ALA A 100 -9.51 -0.48 -5.24
CA ALA A 100 -8.82 -0.74 -6.52
C ALA A 100 -7.62 0.20 -6.72
N ASP A 101 -7.75 1.49 -6.38
CA ASP A 101 -6.62 2.43 -6.41
C ASP A 101 -5.54 2.03 -5.40
N ALA A 102 -5.93 1.56 -4.22
CA ALA A 102 -4.98 1.08 -3.21
C ALA A 102 -4.28 -0.23 -3.62
N VAL A 103 -4.96 -1.13 -4.32
CA VAL A 103 -4.31 -2.31 -4.96
C VAL A 103 -3.27 -1.87 -5.97
N ASP A 104 -3.60 -0.89 -6.80
CA ASP A 104 -2.70 -0.35 -7.80
C ASP A 104 -1.46 0.29 -7.17
N GLU A 105 -1.65 1.10 -6.12
CA GLU A 105 -0.54 1.67 -5.36
C GLU A 105 0.34 0.59 -4.71
N PHE A 106 -0.26 -0.40 -4.05
CA PHE A 106 0.50 -1.50 -3.46
C PHE A 106 1.39 -2.19 -4.48
N LEU A 107 0.84 -2.48 -5.66
CA LEU A 107 1.57 -3.15 -6.73
C LEU A 107 2.66 -2.28 -7.36
N ASP A 108 2.53 -0.96 -7.27
CA ASP A 108 3.52 0.00 -7.75
C ASP A 108 4.71 0.17 -6.78
N VAL A 109 4.46 0.15 -5.47
CA VAL A 109 5.47 0.54 -4.48
C VAL A 109 5.94 -0.58 -3.55
N SER A 110 5.14 -1.65 -3.36
CA SER A 110 5.45 -2.74 -2.42
C SER A 110 5.96 -4.01 -3.11
N VAL A 111 6.07 -3.97 -4.45
CA VAL A 111 6.58 -5.08 -5.26
C VAL A 111 8.01 -4.77 -5.70
N PRO A 112 8.97 -5.70 -5.57
CA PRO A 112 10.35 -5.48 -5.98
C PRO A 112 10.47 -5.45 -7.51
N THR A 113 10.48 -4.25 -8.09
CA THR A 113 10.65 -4.06 -9.54
C THR A 113 12.12 -4.03 -9.97
N THR A 114 13.04 -3.83 -9.01
CA THR A 114 14.49 -3.84 -9.21
C THR A 114 15.16 -4.74 -8.18
N ALA A 115 16.19 -5.47 -8.59
CA ALA A 115 16.98 -6.26 -7.66
C ALA A 115 17.77 -5.37 -6.71
N ASP A 116 17.83 -5.74 -5.44
CA ASP A 116 18.76 -5.12 -4.48
C ASP A 116 20.15 -5.75 -4.65
N PRO A 117 21.16 -5.02 -5.17
CA PRO A 117 22.49 -5.58 -5.38
C PRO A 117 23.23 -5.89 -4.07
N ALA A 118 22.78 -5.33 -2.93
CA ALA A 118 23.36 -5.55 -1.61
C ALA A 118 22.55 -6.56 -0.77
N GLY A 119 21.35 -6.91 -1.24
CA GLY A 119 20.45 -7.85 -0.55
C GLY A 119 20.78 -9.32 -0.82
N PRO A 120 20.22 -10.23 -0.03
CA PRO A 120 20.31 -11.66 -0.32
C PRO A 120 19.59 -11.97 -1.63
N PRO A 121 20.03 -13.00 -2.39
CA PRO A 121 19.34 -13.43 -3.59
C PRO A 121 17.87 -13.78 -3.27
N SER A 122 16.94 -13.10 -3.93
CA SER A 122 15.52 -13.44 -3.82
C SER A 122 15.15 -14.47 -4.90
N PRO A 123 14.32 -15.47 -4.57
CA PRO A 123 13.87 -16.44 -5.56
C PRO A 123 13.04 -15.76 -6.65
N ALA A 124 13.04 -16.34 -7.84
CA ALA A 124 12.12 -15.94 -8.88
C ALA A 124 10.67 -16.19 -8.45
N LEU A 125 9.73 -15.42 -9.00
CA LEU A 125 8.30 -15.70 -8.86
C LEU A 125 7.96 -17.07 -9.49
N ASP A 126 8.65 -17.41 -10.58
CA ASP A 126 8.51 -18.65 -11.34
C ASP A 126 7.07 -18.87 -11.79
N GLY A 127 6.56 -17.89 -12.53
CA GLY A 127 5.22 -17.93 -13.10
C GLY A 127 4.58 -16.59 -13.31
N ALA A 128 3.30 -16.65 -13.71
CA ALA A 128 2.47 -15.46 -13.89
C ALA A 128 1.03 -15.73 -13.43
N PHE A 129 0.38 -14.72 -12.89
CA PHE A 129 -1.04 -14.76 -12.55
C PHE A 129 -1.67 -13.37 -12.70
N ARG A 130 -2.99 -13.33 -12.70
CA ARG A 130 -3.73 -12.07 -12.71
C ARG A 130 -4.43 -11.87 -11.37
N LEU A 131 -4.43 -10.65 -10.89
CA LEU A 131 -5.41 -10.17 -9.94
C LEU A 131 -6.55 -9.54 -10.73
N VAL A 132 -7.77 -9.95 -10.45
CA VAL A 132 -8.97 -9.45 -11.14
C VAL A 132 -9.98 -8.96 -10.11
N SER A 133 -10.28 -7.67 -10.15
CA SER A 133 -11.32 -7.10 -9.31
C SER A 133 -12.69 -7.45 -9.90
N ALA A 134 -13.53 -8.12 -9.10
CA ALA A 134 -14.85 -8.56 -9.53
C ALA A 134 -15.87 -7.41 -9.60
N ASP A 135 -15.60 -6.30 -8.94
CA ASP A 135 -16.52 -5.17 -8.77
C ASP A 135 -16.09 -3.88 -9.46
N THR A 136 -14.83 -3.77 -9.91
CA THR A 136 -14.33 -2.60 -10.68
C THR A 136 -13.84 -2.96 -12.08
N ALA A 137 -13.77 -4.25 -12.41
CA ALA A 137 -13.22 -4.79 -13.66
C ALA A 137 -11.72 -4.50 -13.88
N ASP A 138 -11.01 -3.99 -12.87
CA ASP A 138 -9.56 -3.80 -12.93
C ASP A 138 -8.84 -5.14 -12.97
N THR A 139 -7.77 -5.20 -13.75
CA THR A 139 -6.95 -6.41 -13.89
C THR A 139 -5.48 -6.06 -13.91
N TRP A 140 -4.72 -6.76 -13.09
CA TRP A 140 -3.27 -6.65 -13.01
C TRP A 140 -2.63 -8.01 -13.34
N LEU A 141 -1.77 -8.03 -14.35
CA LEU A 141 -0.91 -9.17 -14.64
C LEU A 141 0.37 -9.03 -13.81
N VAL A 142 0.66 -10.07 -13.04
CA VAL A 142 1.85 -10.20 -12.20
C VAL A 142 2.69 -11.33 -12.77
N GLU A 143 3.95 -11.04 -13.09
CA GLU A 143 4.87 -12.01 -13.71
C GLU A 143 6.31 -11.74 -13.29
N ASP A 144 7.23 -12.67 -13.60
CA ASP A 144 8.64 -12.45 -13.33
C ASP A 144 9.15 -11.17 -14.00
N GLY A 145 9.96 -10.42 -13.28
CA GLY A 145 10.69 -9.28 -13.80
C GLY A 145 11.89 -9.67 -14.65
N ALA A 146 12.71 -8.68 -15.02
CA ALA A 146 13.88 -8.89 -15.87
C ALA A 146 15.01 -9.71 -15.19
N THR A 147 15.03 -9.71 -13.86
CA THR A 147 16.04 -10.45 -13.06
C THR A 147 15.35 -11.28 -11.99
N PRO A 148 15.93 -12.42 -11.57
CA PRO A 148 15.39 -13.21 -10.47
C PRO A 148 15.12 -12.38 -9.23
N GLY A 149 14.01 -12.63 -8.55
CA GLY A 149 13.58 -11.88 -7.37
C GLY A 149 12.94 -10.52 -7.65
N THR A 150 12.77 -10.15 -8.92
CA THR A 150 11.98 -8.98 -9.31
C THR A 150 10.65 -9.41 -9.93
N VAL A 151 9.68 -8.52 -9.87
CA VAL A 151 8.33 -8.74 -10.38
C VAL A 151 7.96 -7.61 -11.32
N ARG A 152 7.30 -7.94 -12.42
CA ARG A 152 6.69 -6.97 -13.31
C ARG A 152 5.18 -7.00 -13.13
N VAL A 153 4.59 -5.84 -12.96
CA VAL A 153 3.12 -5.69 -12.92
C VAL A 153 2.67 -4.82 -14.07
N THR A 154 1.64 -5.27 -14.78
CA THR A 154 1.05 -4.51 -15.88
C THR A 154 -0.48 -4.56 -15.83
N ARG A 155 -1.14 -3.47 -16.22
CA ARG A 155 -2.59 -3.48 -16.47
C ARG A 155 -2.87 -4.25 -17.76
N ALA A 156 -3.46 -5.44 -17.68
CA ALA A 156 -3.67 -6.31 -18.84
C ALA A 156 -4.93 -7.14 -18.71
N SER A 157 -5.96 -6.77 -19.43
CA SER A 157 -7.27 -7.42 -19.42
C SER A 157 -7.31 -8.77 -20.16
N HIS A 158 -6.38 -9.06 -21.06
CA HIS A 158 -6.45 -10.19 -21.99
C HIS A 158 -5.31 -11.21 -21.88
N ALA A 159 -4.54 -11.19 -20.78
CA ALA A 159 -3.51 -12.19 -20.59
C ALA A 159 -4.11 -13.58 -20.33
N ALA A 160 -3.48 -14.63 -20.87
CA ALA A 160 -3.91 -16.02 -20.69
C ALA A 160 -3.55 -16.61 -19.31
N ALA A 161 -2.92 -15.84 -18.42
CA ALA A 161 -2.51 -16.30 -17.10
C ALA A 161 -3.71 -16.61 -16.18
N PRO A 162 -3.59 -17.59 -15.26
CA PRO A 162 -4.63 -17.89 -14.28
C PRO A 162 -4.96 -16.68 -13.41
N ALA A 163 -6.19 -16.60 -12.90
CA ALA A 163 -6.67 -15.43 -12.19
C ALA A 163 -7.06 -15.73 -10.73
N LEU A 164 -6.62 -14.87 -9.82
CA LEU A 164 -7.20 -14.70 -8.49
C LEU A 164 -8.24 -13.59 -8.60
N THR A 165 -9.52 -13.96 -8.49
CA THR A 165 -10.65 -13.02 -8.65
C THR A 165 -11.36 -12.83 -7.33
N ALA A 166 -11.51 -11.59 -6.89
CA ALA A 166 -12.25 -11.20 -5.70
C ALA A 166 -12.69 -9.72 -5.80
N PRO A 167 -13.58 -9.22 -4.93
CA PRO A 167 -13.81 -7.78 -4.80
C PRO A 167 -12.51 -7.02 -4.54
N ALA A 168 -12.41 -5.78 -5.00
CA ALA A 168 -11.20 -4.95 -4.83
C ALA A 168 -10.76 -4.84 -3.36
N SER A 169 -11.73 -4.69 -2.45
CA SER A 169 -11.47 -4.66 -1.00
C SER A 169 -10.78 -5.92 -0.49
N ASP A 170 -11.20 -7.09 -0.97
CA ASP A 170 -10.65 -8.36 -0.53
C ASP A 170 -9.26 -8.60 -1.14
N LEU A 171 -9.05 -8.17 -2.40
CA LEU A 171 -7.72 -8.17 -3.02
C LEU A 171 -6.74 -7.28 -2.24
N LEU A 172 -7.15 -6.08 -1.86
CA LEU A 172 -6.36 -5.18 -1.04
C LEU A 172 -6.00 -5.82 0.30
N LEU A 173 -6.99 -6.32 1.02
CA LEU A 173 -6.79 -6.95 2.34
C LEU A 173 -5.95 -8.22 2.24
N TRP A 174 -6.04 -8.96 1.14
CA TRP A 174 -5.18 -10.11 0.89
C TRP A 174 -3.73 -9.70 0.65
N LEU A 175 -3.47 -8.64 -0.12
CA LEU A 175 -2.14 -8.08 -0.31
C LEU A 175 -1.50 -7.67 1.02
N TYR A 176 -2.28 -7.04 1.89
CA TYR A 176 -1.88 -6.67 3.26
C TYR A 176 -1.93 -7.84 4.27
N ARG A 177 -2.18 -9.08 3.82
CA ARG A 177 -2.19 -10.29 4.67
C ARG A 177 -3.26 -10.30 5.77
N ARG A 178 -4.34 -9.53 5.62
CA ARG A 178 -5.46 -9.44 6.57
C ARG A 178 -6.53 -10.49 6.35
N VAL A 179 -6.67 -10.97 5.11
CA VAL A 179 -7.59 -12.04 4.74
C VAL A 179 -6.88 -13.11 3.92
N SER A 180 -7.46 -14.30 3.90
CA SER A 180 -7.07 -15.37 2.97
C SER A 180 -8.02 -15.38 1.78
N LEU A 181 -7.48 -15.54 0.59
CA LEU A 181 -8.26 -15.80 -0.62
C LEU A 181 -7.83 -17.14 -1.19
N ASP A 182 -8.78 -18.01 -1.40
CA ASP A 182 -8.57 -19.28 -2.08
C ASP A 182 -8.82 -19.11 -3.58
N SER A 183 -7.94 -19.67 -4.39
CA SER A 183 -8.11 -19.71 -5.83
C SER A 183 -7.95 -21.13 -6.32
N ILE A 184 -8.93 -21.61 -7.09
CA ILE A 184 -8.84 -22.91 -7.77
C ILE A 184 -7.97 -22.80 -9.03
N ALA A 185 -7.84 -21.59 -9.57
CA ALA A 185 -7.18 -21.34 -10.85
C ALA A 185 -5.68 -21.03 -10.73
N VAL A 186 -5.24 -20.47 -9.59
CA VAL A 186 -3.84 -20.06 -9.36
C VAL A 186 -3.18 -21.03 -8.40
N ASP A 187 -1.99 -21.52 -8.74
CA ASP A 187 -1.19 -22.36 -7.86
C ASP A 187 -0.93 -21.64 -6.51
N PRO A 188 -1.33 -22.22 -5.37
CA PRO A 188 -1.08 -21.64 -4.06
C PRO A 188 0.39 -21.35 -3.78
N ALA A 189 1.31 -22.17 -4.30
CA ALA A 189 2.75 -21.96 -4.15
C ALA A 189 3.23 -20.71 -4.89
N LEU A 190 2.64 -20.39 -6.05
CA LEU A 190 2.91 -19.15 -6.78
C LEU A 190 2.45 -17.93 -5.98
N LEU A 191 1.23 -17.97 -5.42
CA LEU A 191 0.72 -16.88 -4.57
C LEU A 191 1.58 -16.68 -3.30
N GLN A 192 2.05 -17.78 -2.72
CA GLN A 192 2.93 -17.72 -1.55
C GLN A 192 4.29 -17.10 -1.90
N ARG A 193 4.89 -17.47 -3.05
CA ARG A 193 6.14 -16.86 -3.53
C ARG A 193 5.96 -15.35 -3.77
N PHE A 194 4.87 -14.96 -4.43
CA PHE A 194 4.56 -13.54 -4.63
C PHE A 194 4.48 -12.78 -3.31
N ARG A 195 3.71 -13.30 -2.34
CA ARG A 195 3.60 -12.67 -1.01
C ARG A 195 4.92 -12.62 -0.25
N ALA A 196 5.82 -13.57 -0.47
CA ALA A 196 7.16 -13.54 0.13
C ALA A 196 8.07 -12.46 -0.49
N LEU A 197 7.82 -12.09 -1.74
CA LEU A 197 8.54 -11.02 -2.44
C LEU A 197 8.01 -9.62 -2.11
N THR A 198 6.74 -9.49 -1.72
CA THR A 198 6.12 -8.19 -1.45
C THR A 198 6.41 -7.70 -0.03
N PHE A 199 6.56 -6.38 0.10
CA PHE A 199 6.63 -5.71 1.39
C PHE A 199 5.23 -5.29 1.87
N SER A 200 4.88 -5.61 3.11
CA SER A 200 3.67 -5.11 3.79
C SER A 200 3.95 -5.04 5.29
N ASP A 201 3.52 -4.01 5.95
CA ASP A 201 3.53 -3.85 7.41
C ASP A 201 2.33 -4.54 8.09
#